data_1cf1261fd11f33243c58c30a5a6669b5
#
_entry.id   1cf1261fd11f33243c58c30a5a6669b5
#
_cell.length_a   1.000
_cell.length_b   1.000
_cell.length_c   1.000
_cell.angle_alpha   90.00
_cell.angle_beta   90.00
_cell.angle_gamma   90.00
#
_symmetry.space_group_name_H-M   'P 1'
#
loop_
_entity.id
_entity.type
_entity.pdbx_description
1 polymer ?
#
loop_
_entity_poly.entity_id
_entity_poly.type
_entity_poly.pdbx_seq_one_letter_code
_entity_poly.pdbx_strand_id
1 'polypeptide(L)'
;MSNANWIDRKEYPFESRYFPVQAGWLHYVHEGTGSPIVMGHGNPTWSFLYRDLIKRLKPKYQCIAWDHLGFGLSDKPKDWSYLPKDHAKNLSALLDGLGLSKITLVLQDWGGPIGLSYAVAHPEKIARLILVNTWAWPVNRDFRYLGFSSFMGGPVGRMLIRRYNFFARVLLRQAFGDKSKLSKTAHMHYVRPLQEPEDRKGCMVFPKQIIASTPWLEEIWNGLSALSGKPKLFVWGMKDIAFRDKELKRWERTFPEARSVRLGSVGHFVQEEAPNALAKAVILFLAQTDQA
;
A
#
# COMPACT_ATOMS: atom_id res chain seq x y z
N MET A 1 16.38 3.57 -16.92
CA MET A 1 16.40 2.63 -15.76
C MET A 1 17.44 3.16 -14.79
N SER A 2 17.04 3.57 -13.59
CA SER A 2 17.99 4.10 -12.60
C SER A 2 18.92 2.99 -12.13
N ASN A 3 20.22 3.29 -12.10
CA ASN A 3 21.23 2.36 -11.58
C ASN A 3 21.05 2.27 -10.05
N ALA A 4 20.20 1.34 -9.58
CA ALA A 4 19.78 1.22 -8.18
C ALA A 4 20.84 0.50 -7.31
N ASN A 5 22.12 0.90 -7.45
CA ASN A 5 23.27 0.33 -6.72
C ASN A 5 23.16 0.50 -5.19
N TRP A 6 22.21 1.30 -4.72
CA TRP A 6 21.94 1.52 -3.30
C TRP A 6 21.05 0.45 -2.66
N ILE A 7 20.50 -0.48 -3.45
CA ILE A 7 19.67 -1.57 -2.94
C ILE A 7 20.56 -2.61 -2.27
N ASP A 8 20.30 -2.87 -1.00
CA ASP A 8 20.87 -4.02 -0.31
C ASP A 8 20.16 -5.30 -0.79
N ARG A 9 20.89 -6.10 -1.59
CA ARG A 9 20.38 -7.34 -2.18
C ARG A 9 20.14 -8.45 -1.13
N LYS A 10 20.65 -8.33 0.08
CA LYS A 10 20.30 -9.25 1.18
C LYS A 10 18.89 -8.94 1.70
N GLU A 11 18.56 -7.64 1.81
CA GLU A 11 17.22 -7.20 2.21
C GLU A 11 16.20 -7.40 1.08
N TYR A 12 16.56 -7.06 -0.16
CA TYR A 12 15.68 -7.08 -1.31
C TYR A 12 16.27 -7.89 -2.47
N PRO A 13 16.25 -9.25 -2.37
CA PRO A 13 16.90 -10.15 -3.33
C PRO A 13 16.05 -10.44 -4.57
N PHE A 14 15.08 -9.60 -4.89
CA PHE A 14 14.12 -9.87 -5.95
C PHE A 14 14.58 -9.32 -7.30
N GLU A 15 14.15 -9.97 -8.38
CA GLU A 15 14.30 -9.47 -9.73
C GLU A 15 13.37 -8.28 -9.97
N SER A 16 13.92 -7.19 -10.49
CA SER A 16 13.14 -6.02 -10.90
C SER A 16 12.51 -6.26 -12.27
N ARG A 17 11.20 -6.13 -12.34
CA ARG A 17 10.42 -6.19 -13.58
C ARG A 17 9.73 -4.86 -13.83
N TYR A 18 9.44 -4.57 -15.08
CA TYR A 18 8.86 -3.31 -15.49
C TYR A 18 7.69 -3.54 -16.44
N PHE A 19 6.58 -2.88 -16.17
CA PHE A 19 5.37 -2.91 -16.98
C PHE A 19 5.11 -1.52 -17.58
N PRO A 20 4.91 -1.40 -18.92
CA PRO A 20 4.68 -0.11 -19.56
C PRO A 20 3.27 0.40 -19.24
N VAL A 21 3.19 1.67 -18.85
CA VAL A 21 1.94 2.43 -18.72
C VAL A 21 2.06 3.72 -19.48
N GLN A 22 0.97 4.44 -19.71
CA GLN A 22 0.94 5.64 -20.55
C GLN A 22 2.01 6.68 -20.18
N ALA A 23 2.35 6.80 -18.88
CA ALA A 23 3.25 7.85 -18.38
C ALA A 23 4.66 7.34 -18.01
N GLY A 24 5.01 6.11 -18.33
CA GLY A 24 6.32 5.54 -18.01
C GLY A 24 6.27 4.05 -17.67
N TRP A 25 7.19 3.59 -16.85
CA TRP A 25 7.33 2.19 -16.46
C TRP A 25 7.00 2.00 -14.99
N LEU A 26 6.09 1.07 -14.69
CA LEU A 26 5.84 0.58 -13.33
C LEU A 26 6.86 -0.52 -13.02
N HIS A 27 7.62 -0.31 -11.97
CA HIS A 27 8.40 -1.39 -11.36
C HIS A 27 7.48 -2.33 -10.59
N TYR A 28 7.75 -3.62 -10.68
CA TYR A 28 7.15 -4.63 -9.83
C TYR A 28 8.09 -5.81 -9.62
N VAL A 29 7.87 -6.54 -8.55
CA VAL A 29 8.49 -7.85 -8.31
C VAL A 29 7.45 -8.94 -8.55
N HIS A 30 7.90 -10.10 -9.03
CA HIS A 30 7.06 -11.25 -9.31
C HIS A 30 7.84 -12.51 -8.92
N GLU A 31 7.52 -13.06 -7.78
CA GLU A 31 8.25 -14.14 -7.14
C GLU A 31 7.35 -15.34 -6.86
N GLY A 32 7.87 -16.55 -7.05
CA GLY A 32 7.13 -17.79 -6.80
C GLY A 32 6.09 -18.13 -7.86
N THR A 33 5.33 -19.17 -7.61
CA THR A 33 4.28 -19.71 -8.48
C THR A 33 3.06 -20.11 -7.67
N GLY A 34 1.92 -20.39 -8.31
CA GLY A 34 0.66 -20.74 -7.65
C GLY A 34 -0.35 -19.62 -7.64
N SER A 35 -1.24 -19.59 -6.64
CA SER A 35 -2.30 -18.58 -6.55
C SER A 35 -1.72 -17.18 -6.36
N PRO A 36 -2.18 -16.16 -7.12
CA PRO A 36 -1.60 -14.84 -7.08
C PRO A 36 -1.96 -14.06 -5.81
N ILE A 37 -0.94 -13.49 -5.18
CA ILE A 37 -1.05 -12.53 -4.08
C ILE A 37 -0.45 -11.22 -4.55
N VAL A 38 -1.28 -10.19 -4.67
CA VAL A 38 -0.90 -8.87 -5.13
C VAL A 38 -0.86 -7.91 -3.96
N MET A 39 0.27 -7.22 -3.77
CA MET A 39 0.57 -6.43 -2.58
C MET A 39 0.73 -4.96 -2.92
N GLY A 40 -0.12 -4.11 -2.35
CA GLY A 40 -0.20 -2.66 -2.61
C GLY A 40 0.24 -1.81 -1.45
N HIS A 41 1.24 -0.98 -1.71
CA HIS A 41 1.82 -0.04 -0.76
C HIS A 41 1.15 1.34 -0.78
N GLY A 42 1.50 2.18 0.17
CA GLY A 42 1.08 3.58 0.23
C GLY A 42 2.23 4.59 0.26
N ASN A 43 1.95 5.77 0.78
CA ASN A 43 2.90 6.88 0.84
C ASN A 43 3.71 6.85 2.16
N PRO A 44 5.04 6.93 2.16
CA PRO A 44 6.00 7.09 1.05
C PRO A 44 6.73 5.78 0.68
N THR A 45 6.09 4.65 0.87
CA THR A 45 6.71 3.33 0.72
C THR A 45 6.73 2.83 -0.74
N TRP A 46 7.18 1.60 -0.95
CA TRP A 46 7.22 0.89 -2.22
C TRP A 46 7.24 -0.63 -1.96
N SER A 47 7.34 -1.45 -2.96
CA SER A 47 7.31 -2.91 -2.84
C SER A 47 8.32 -3.50 -1.82
N PHE A 48 9.38 -2.77 -1.48
CA PHE A 48 10.29 -3.10 -0.39
C PHE A 48 9.58 -3.36 0.95
N LEU A 49 8.46 -2.68 1.20
CA LEU A 49 7.64 -2.87 2.38
C LEU A 49 7.20 -4.33 2.56
N TYR A 50 6.99 -5.02 1.46
CA TYR A 50 6.50 -6.40 1.46
C TYR A 50 7.59 -7.48 1.39
N ARG A 51 8.89 -7.11 1.41
CA ARG A 51 10.00 -8.04 1.21
C ARG A 51 9.96 -9.28 2.09
N ASP A 52 9.65 -9.10 3.39
CA ASP A 52 9.62 -10.21 4.34
C ASP A 52 8.39 -11.10 4.15
N LEU A 53 7.26 -10.53 3.75
CA LEU A 53 6.06 -11.28 3.42
C LEU A 53 6.28 -12.09 2.13
N ILE A 54 6.86 -11.47 1.09
CA ILE A 54 7.21 -12.16 -0.17
C ILE A 54 8.14 -13.34 0.09
N LYS A 55 9.24 -13.14 0.84
CA LYS A 55 10.20 -14.22 1.17
C LYS A 55 9.51 -15.44 1.79
N ARG A 56 8.46 -15.23 2.58
CA ARG A 56 7.72 -16.30 3.29
C ARG A 56 6.63 -16.95 2.45
N LEU A 57 6.01 -16.21 1.56
CA LEU A 57 4.88 -16.69 0.76
C LEU A 57 5.30 -17.29 -0.58
N LYS A 58 6.37 -16.82 -1.19
CA LYS A 58 6.82 -17.26 -2.52
C LYS A 58 7.09 -18.76 -2.69
N PRO A 59 7.35 -19.58 -1.64
CA PRO A 59 7.47 -21.01 -1.81
C PRO A 59 6.17 -21.73 -2.23
N LYS A 60 4.99 -21.09 -2.01
CA LYS A 60 3.67 -21.66 -2.28
C LYS A 60 2.74 -20.77 -3.11
N TYR A 61 3.06 -19.49 -3.25
CA TYR A 61 2.21 -18.49 -3.87
C TYR A 61 2.98 -17.65 -4.88
N GLN A 62 2.29 -17.18 -5.89
CA GLN A 62 2.78 -16.18 -6.82
C GLN A 62 2.65 -14.78 -6.18
N CYS A 63 3.75 -14.22 -5.73
CA CYS A 63 3.80 -12.95 -5.02
C CYS A 63 4.12 -11.81 -5.98
N ILE A 64 3.25 -10.82 -6.09
CA ILE A 64 3.43 -9.64 -6.92
C ILE A 64 3.30 -8.41 -6.05
N ALA A 65 4.32 -7.54 -6.05
CA ALA A 65 4.27 -6.25 -5.38
C ALA A 65 4.72 -5.17 -6.36
N TRP A 66 3.89 -4.16 -6.59
CA TRP A 66 4.19 -3.08 -7.52
C TRP A 66 4.58 -1.80 -6.81
N ASP A 67 5.32 -0.94 -7.51
CA ASP A 67 5.59 0.42 -7.09
C ASP A 67 4.67 1.37 -7.86
N HIS A 68 3.95 2.24 -7.17
CA HIS A 68 3.23 3.32 -7.85
C HIS A 68 4.19 4.21 -8.65
N LEU A 69 3.77 4.78 -9.78
CA LEU A 69 4.56 5.82 -10.44
C LEU A 69 4.93 6.92 -9.44
N GLY A 70 6.18 7.35 -9.46
CA GLY A 70 6.70 8.32 -8.50
C GLY A 70 7.21 7.72 -7.19
N PHE A 71 7.12 6.40 -7.03
CA PHE A 71 7.59 5.69 -5.83
C PHE A 71 8.56 4.57 -6.20
N GLY A 72 9.36 4.14 -5.22
CA GLY A 72 10.27 3.02 -5.38
C GLY A 72 11.14 3.14 -6.63
N LEU A 73 11.14 2.08 -7.42
CA LEU A 73 11.90 1.95 -8.66
C LEU A 73 11.07 2.25 -9.91
N SER A 74 9.79 2.59 -9.78
CA SER A 74 8.98 3.08 -10.89
C SER A 74 9.45 4.45 -11.38
N ASP A 75 9.15 4.75 -12.65
CA ASP A 75 9.42 6.06 -13.22
C ASP A 75 8.74 7.20 -12.44
N LYS A 76 9.29 8.39 -12.55
CA LYS A 76 8.84 9.60 -11.84
C LYS A 76 8.59 10.75 -12.83
N PRO A 77 7.58 10.60 -13.72
CA PRO A 77 7.32 11.58 -14.78
C PRO A 77 6.94 12.94 -14.21
N LYS A 78 7.54 14.01 -14.76
CA LYS A 78 7.31 15.39 -14.28
C LYS A 78 5.90 15.88 -14.56
N ASP A 79 5.30 15.46 -15.69
CA ASP A 79 4.04 16.00 -16.20
C ASP A 79 2.83 15.07 -15.98
N TRP A 80 2.95 14.11 -15.07
CA TRP A 80 1.85 13.24 -14.72
C TRP A 80 1.08 13.75 -13.48
N SER A 81 -0.20 13.35 -13.36
CA SER A 81 -1.13 13.85 -12.35
C SER A 81 -0.81 13.42 -10.91
N TYR A 82 -0.35 12.18 -10.74
CA TYR A 82 -0.19 11.49 -9.44
C TYR A 82 -1.49 11.37 -8.62
N LEU A 83 -2.65 11.49 -9.27
CA LEU A 83 -3.92 11.30 -8.59
C LEU A 83 -4.15 9.81 -8.25
N PRO A 84 -4.73 9.49 -7.09
CA PRO A 84 -4.99 8.10 -6.70
C PRO A 84 -5.79 7.31 -7.72
N LYS A 85 -6.80 7.93 -8.36
CA LYS A 85 -7.58 7.31 -9.45
C LYS A 85 -6.74 6.96 -10.69
N ASP A 86 -5.67 7.72 -10.97
CA ASP A 86 -4.81 7.43 -12.10
C ASP A 86 -3.79 6.34 -11.75
N HIS A 87 -3.35 6.24 -10.49
CA HIS A 87 -2.64 5.07 -9.98
C HIS A 87 -3.50 3.80 -10.06
N ALA A 88 -4.81 3.90 -9.77
CA ALA A 88 -5.73 2.76 -9.90
C ALA A 88 -5.84 2.27 -11.36
N LYS A 89 -5.87 3.18 -12.35
CA LYS A 89 -5.82 2.81 -13.78
C LYS A 89 -4.53 2.07 -14.15
N ASN A 90 -3.39 2.56 -13.64
CA ASN A 90 -2.11 1.90 -13.87
C ASN A 90 -2.06 0.50 -13.24
N LEU A 91 -2.63 0.33 -12.03
CA LEU A 91 -2.75 -0.99 -11.41
C LEU A 91 -3.65 -1.92 -12.26
N SER A 92 -4.80 -1.43 -12.74
CA SER A 92 -5.69 -2.21 -13.60
C SER A 92 -4.96 -2.69 -14.85
N ALA A 93 -4.22 -1.80 -15.53
CA ALA A 93 -3.42 -2.15 -16.69
C ALA A 93 -2.37 -3.24 -16.38
N LEU A 94 -1.69 -3.13 -15.22
CA LEU A 94 -0.72 -4.14 -14.78
C LEU A 94 -1.40 -5.50 -14.54
N LEU A 95 -2.49 -5.54 -13.77
CA LEU A 95 -3.16 -6.80 -13.40
C LEU A 95 -3.79 -7.49 -14.62
N ASP A 96 -4.37 -6.71 -15.53
CA ASP A 96 -4.95 -7.20 -16.79
C ASP A 96 -3.84 -7.68 -17.73
N GLY A 97 -2.75 -6.92 -17.86
CA GLY A 97 -1.60 -7.29 -18.68
C GLY A 97 -0.86 -8.55 -18.19
N LEU A 98 -0.91 -8.83 -16.88
CA LEU A 98 -0.39 -10.08 -16.30
C LEU A 98 -1.39 -11.25 -16.38
N GLY A 99 -2.62 -11.02 -16.86
CA GLY A 99 -3.65 -12.06 -17.00
C GLY A 99 -4.10 -12.70 -15.69
N LEU A 100 -4.05 -11.96 -14.58
CA LEU A 100 -4.29 -12.51 -13.26
C LEU A 100 -5.79 -12.73 -12.99
N SER A 101 -6.10 -13.83 -12.31
CA SER A 101 -7.42 -14.17 -11.80
C SER A 101 -7.32 -14.81 -10.43
N LYS A 102 -8.43 -14.89 -9.68
CA LYS A 102 -8.45 -15.43 -8.30
C LYS A 102 -7.43 -14.75 -7.39
N ILE A 103 -7.29 -13.44 -7.52
CA ILE A 103 -6.29 -12.63 -6.85
C ILE A 103 -6.60 -12.51 -5.36
N THR A 104 -5.62 -12.75 -4.51
CA THR A 104 -5.61 -12.28 -3.12
C THR A 104 -4.94 -10.91 -3.06
N LEU A 105 -5.67 -9.86 -2.67
CA LEU A 105 -5.11 -8.52 -2.49
C LEU A 105 -4.64 -8.32 -1.05
N VAL A 106 -3.41 -7.82 -0.87
CA VAL A 106 -2.84 -7.37 0.41
C VAL A 106 -2.57 -5.88 0.32
N LEU A 107 -3.38 -5.08 0.98
CA LEU A 107 -3.43 -3.64 0.75
C LEU A 107 -3.16 -2.84 2.03
N GLN A 108 -2.30 -1.83 1.95
CA GLN A 108 -1.95 -0.96 3.05
C GLN A 108 -1.99 0.51 2.61
N ASP A 109 -2.41 1.43 3.50
CA ASP A 109 -2.46 2.88 3.28
C ASP A 109 -3.18 3.21 1.96
N TRP A 110 -2.62 4.02 1.06
CA TRP A 110 -3.16 4.32 -0.27
C TRP A 110 -3.29 3.10 -1.18
N GLY A 111 -2.53 2.04 -0.94
CA GLY A 111 -2.75 0.76 -1.60
C GLY A 111 -4.16 0.22 -1.41
N GLY A 112 -4.82 0.57 -0.26
CA GLY A 112 -6.21 0.22 0.02
C GLY A 112 -7.18 0.77 -1.02
N PRO A 113 -7.43 2.09 -1.09
CA PRO A 113 -8.35 2.65 -2.09
C PRO A 113 -7.96 2.30 -3.52
N ILE A 114 -6.65 2.31 -3.86
CA ILE A 114 -6.17 2.00 -5.20
C ILE A 114 -6.47 0.55 -5.58
N GLY A 115 -6.16 -0.41 -4.69
CA GLY A 115 -6.43 -1.84 -4.94
C GLY A 115 -7.93 -2.18 -4.88
N LEU A 116 -8.66 -1.55 -3.95
CA LEU A 116 -10.12 -1.75 -3.84
C LEU A 116 -10.88 -1.17 -5.03
N SER A 117 -10.39 -0.09 -5.65
CA SER A 117 -10.95 0.42 -6.90
C SER A 117 -10.97 -0.66 -8.00
N TYR A 118 -9.86 -1.41 -8.15
CA TYR A 118 -9.83 -2.57 -9.05
C TYR A 118 -10.76 -3.69 -8.58
N ALA A 119 -10.74 -4.00 -7.29
CA ALA A 119 -11.53 -5.10 -6.74
C ALA A 119 -13.04 -4.93 -6.91
N VAL A 120 -13.56 -3.70 -6.74
CA VAL A 120 -15.00 -3.43 -6.92
C VAL A 120 -15.39 -3.40 -8.39
N ALA A 121 -14.47 -3.03 -9.29
CA ALA A 121 -14.69 -3.06 -10.74
C ALA A 121 -14.62 -4.49 -11.32
N HIS A 122 -13.86 -5.39 -10.70
CA HIS A 122 -13.61 -6.76 -11.16
C HIS A 122 -13.75 -7.79 -10.02
N PRO A 123 -14.92 -7.87 -9.34
CA PRO A 123 -15.09 -8.75 -8.18
C PRO A 123 -14.90 -10.23 -8.53
N GLU A 124 -15.15 -10.63 -9.78
CA GLU A 124 -14.94 -12.00 -10.28
C GLU A 124 -13.46 -12.40 -10.30
N LYS A 125 -12.55 -11.45 -10.46
CA LYS A 125 -11.10 -11.69 -10.44
C LYS A 125 -10.52 -11.79 -9.03
N ILE A 126 -11.28 -11.41 -7.99
CA ILE A 126 -10.82 -11.37 -6.60
C ILE A 126 -11.23 -12.64 -5.88
N ALA A 127 -10.25 -13.31 -5.28
CA ALA A 127 -10.48 -14.43 -4.38
C ALA A 127 -10.61 -13.98 -2.92
N ARG A 128 -9.72 -13.12 -2.44
CA ARG A 128 -9.61 -12.73 -1.03
C ARG A 128 -9.11 -11.30 -0.87
N LEU A 129 -9.39 -10.71 0.29
CA LEU A 129 -8.89 -9.40 0.68
C LEU A 129 -8.16 -9.47 2.02
N ILE A 130 -6.98 -8.89 2.10
CA ILE A 130 -6.20 -8.70 3.32
C ILE A 130 -5.92 -7.21 3.44
N LEU A 131 -6.54 -6.55 4.42
CA LEU A 131 -6.40 -5.13 4.64
C LEU A 131 -5.51 -4.87 5.86
N VAL A 132 -4.50 -4.03 5.68
CA VAL A 132 -3.51 -3.69 6.70
C VAL A 132 -3.50 -2.17 6.85
N ASN A 133 -3.95 -1.64 7.96
CA ASN A 133 -3.96 -0.20 8.27
C ASN A 133 -4.27 0.67 7.03
N THR A 134 -5.53 0.68 6.61
CA THR A 134 -6.01 1.37 5.41
C THR A 134 -7.48 1.79 5.52
N TRP A 135 -7.96 2.54 4.55
CA TRP A 135 -9.35 2.98 4.44
C TRP A 135 -9.83 2.95 2.99
N ALA A 136 -11.13 3.19 2.75
CA ALA A 136 -11.67 3.34 1.40
C ALA A 136 -12.96 4.20 1.36
N TRP A 137 -13.13 5.11 2.30
CA TRP A 137 -14.33 5.96 2.40
C TRP A 137 -13.99 7.43 2.48
N PRO A 138 -14.95 8.34 2.18
CA PRO A 138 -14.81 9.77 2.40
C PRO A 138 -14.47 10.11 3.85
N VAL A 139 -13.46 10.95 4.06
CA VAL A 139 -13.01 11.40 5.38
C VAL A 139 -13.10 12.92 5.54
N ASN A 140 -13.78 13.58 4.63
CA ASN A 140 -13.93 15.04 4.55
C ASN A 140 -14.75 15.65 5.71
N ARG A 141 -15.34 14.84 6.59
CA ARG A 141 -16.01 15.27 7.83
C ARG A 141 -15.21 15.00 9.10
N ASP A 142 -14.01 14.43 8.96
CA ASP A 142 -13.12 14.17 10.11
C ASP A 142 -12.04 15.24 10.20
N PHE A 143 -12.07 16.03 11.25
CA PHE A 143 -11.16 17.18 11.46
C PHE A 143 -9.67 16.80 11.43
N ARG A 144 -9.31 15.58 11.82
CA ARG A 144 -7.91 15.14 11.80
C ARG A 144 -7.42 14.96 10.37
N TYR A 145 -8.23 14.29 9.53
CA TYR A 145 -7.88 14.12 8.12
C TYR A 145 -7.92 15.46 7.38
N LEU A 146 -8.89 16.33 7.70
CA LEU A 146 -8.94 17.70 7.18
C LEU A 146 -7.69 18.50 7.55
N GLY A 147 -7.31 18.51 8.82
CA GLY A 147 -6.14 19.23 9.31
C GLY A 147 -4.83 18.69 8.68
N PHE A 148 -4.66 17.38 8.67
CA PHE A 148 -3.49 16.75 8.05
C PHE A 148 -3.42 17.03 6.53
N SER A 149 -4.53 16.84 5.82
CA SER A 149 -4.63 17.07 4.38
C SER A 149 -4.36 18.54 4.02
N SER A 150 -4.94 19.47 4.77
CA SER A 150 -4.74 20.92 4.55
C SER A 150 -3.31 21.34 4.83
N PHE A 151 -2.71 20.87 5.92
CA PHE A 151 -1.34 21.22 6.28
C PHE A 151 -0.32 20.59 5.32
N MET A 152 -0.34 19.27 5.16
CA MET A 152 0.65 18.55 4.35
C MET A 152 0.43 18.72 2.85
N GLY A 153 -0.83 18.92 2.41
CA GLY A 153 -1.19 19.23 1.02
C GLY A 153 -1.08 20.72 0.67
N GLY A 154 -0.94 21.60 1.69
CA GLY A 154 -0.78 23.04 1.54
C GLY A 154 0.68 23.45 1.21
N PRO A 155 0.93 24.77 1.03
CA PRO A 155 2.24 25.27 0.61
C PRO A 155 3.39 24.88 1.53
N VAL A 156 3.18 24.95 2.86
CA VAL A 156 4.21 24.63 3.87
C VAL A 156 4.53 23.13 3.84
N GLY A 157 3.54 22.27 3.90
CA GLY A 157 3.73 20.81 3.86
C GLY A 157 4.41 20.37 2.56
N ARG A 158 3.98 20.92 1.42
CA ARG A 158 4.60 20.64 0.12
C ARG A 158 6.07 21.10 0.07
N MET A 159 6.40 22.25 0.64
CA MET A 159 7.77 22.72 0.77
C MET A 159 8.61 21.77 1.64
N LEU A 160 8.08 21.33 2.80
CA LEU A 160 8.75 20.36 3.67
C LEU A 160 9.01 19.02 2.94
N ILE A 161 8.03 18.53 2.20
CA ILE A 161 8.19 17.29 1.41
C ILE A 161 9.26 17.50 0.33
N ARG A 162 9.10 18.56 -0.48
CA ARG A 162 9.98 18.79 -1.61
C ARG A 162 11.43 19.04 -1.18
N ARG A 163 11.67 19.91 -0.17
CA ARG A 163 13.02 20.31 0.21
C ARG A 163 13.70 19.30 1.14
N TYR A 164 12.96 18.73 2.10
CA TYR A 164 13.55 17.94 3.18
C TYR A 164 13.22 16.45 3.12
N ASN A 165 12.47 15.99 2.10
CA ASN A 165 11.98 14.61 2.03
C ASN A 165 11.24 14.19 3.32
N PHE A 166 10.39 15.09 3.81
CA PHE A 166 9.82 15.03 5.16
C PHE A 166 9.02 13.74 5.40
N PHE A 167 8.31 13.23 4.38
CA PHE A 167 7.57 11.97 4.51
C PHE A 167 8.50 10.79 4.80
N ALA A 168 9.50 10.55 3.96
CA ALA A 168 10.35 9.37 4.10
C ALA A 168 11.34 9.51 5.27
N ARG A 169 11.83 10.73 5.55
CA ARG A 169 12.83 10.94 6.61
C ARG A 169 12.22 11.07 8.00
N VAL A 170 11.03 11.68 8.12
CA VAL A 170 10.45 12.03 9.42
C VAL A 170 9.13 11.30 9.67
N LEU A 171 8.10 11.53 8.85
CA LEU A 171 6.76 11.00 9.11
C LEU A 171 6.72 9.47 9.10
N LEU A 172 7.44 8.83 8.19
CA LEU A 172 7.54 7.38 8.16
C LEU A 172 8.01 6.85 9.53
N ARG A 173 9.09 7.39 10.09
CA ARG A 173 9.60 6.97 11.40
C ARG A 173 8.63 7.28 12.54
N GLN A 174 7.92 8.41 12.48
CA GLN A 174 6.94 8.79 13.51
C GLN A 174 5.69 7.90 13.50
N ALA A 175 5.40 7.25 12.40
CA ALA A 175 4.26 6.36 12.25
C ALA A 175 4.51 4.93 12.81
N PHE A 176 5.74 4.62 13.24
CA PHE A 176 6.05 3.38 13.97
C PHE A 176 5.54 3.45 15.41
N GLY A 177 4.96 2.37 15.88
CA GLY A 177 4.62 2.17 17.30
C GLY A 177 5.87 1.98 18.16
N ASP A 178 6.84 1.25 17.63
CA ASP A 178 8.19 1.08 18.18
C ASP A 178 9.24 1.49 17.15
N LYS A 179 9.79 2.69 17.30
CA LYS A 179 10.78 3.26 16.37
C LYS A 179 12.10 2.48 16.30
N SER A 180 12.39 1.62 17.28
CA SER A 180 13.59 0.77 17.28
C SER A 180 13.51 -0.35 16.23
N LYS A 181 12.29 -0.68 15.77
CA LYS A 181 12.07 -1.69 14.72
C LYS A 181 12.49 -1.23 13.33
N LEU A 182 12.59 0.08 13.11
CA LEU A 182 13.09 0.62 11.85
C LEU A 182 14.61 0.64 11.83
N SER A 183 15.23 -0.35 11.21
CA SER A 183 16.69 -0.36 11.03
C SER A 183 17.16 0.81 10.14
N LYS A 184 18.41 1.23 10.30
CA LYS A 184 19.00 2.27 9.43
C LYS A 184 18.97 1.85 7.95
N THR A 185 19.26 0.58 7.67
CA THR A 185 19.24 0.02 6.33
C THR A 185 17.83 0.08 5.73
N ALA A 186 16.81 -0.40 6.43
CA ALA A 186 15.43 -0.34 5.96
C ALA A 186 14.97 1.12 5.74
N HIS A 187 15.28 2.02 6.67
CA HIS A 187 14.94 3.44 6.54
C HIS A 187 15.55 4.05 5.27
N MET A 188 16.81 3.72 4.98
CA MET A 188 17.48 4.23 3.77
C MET A 188 16.82 3.73 2.49
N HIS A 189 16.24 2.53 2.46
CA HIS A 189 15.47 2.03 1.31
C HIS A 189 14.19 2.82 1.05
N TYR A 190 13.61 3.48 2.05
CA TYR A 190 12.49 4.41 1.85
C TYR A 190 12.92 5.83 1.47
N VAL A 191 14.12 6.25 1.88
CA VAL A 191 14.64 7.59 1.59
C VAL A 191 15.25 7.69 0.19
N ARG A 192 16.01 6.66 -0.23
CA ARG A 192 16.79 6.66 -1.47
C ARG A 192 15.96 6.84 -2.75
N PRO A 193 14.80 6.19 -2.93
CA PRO A 193 13.97 6.40 -4.13
C PRO A 193 13.46 7.83 -4.29
N LEU A 194 13.47 8.61 -3.20
CA LEU A 194 12.97 9.98 -3.12
C LEU A 194 14.11 10.96 -2.80
N GLN A 195 15.34 10.66 -3.25
CA GLN A 195 16.52 11.45 -2.91
C GLN A 195 16.45 12.84 -3.54
N GLU A 196 16.05 12.93 -4.80
CA GLU A 196 15.95 14.20 -5.50
C GLU A 196 14.60 14.90 -5.22
N PRO A 197 14.57 16.23 -5.10
CA PRO A 197 13.33 17.00 -4.85
C PRO A 197 12.24 16.74 -5.89
N GLU A 198 12.62 16.51 -7.14
CA GLU A 198 11.73 16.24 -8.27
C GLU A 198 11.03 14.89 -8.14
N ASP A 199 11.67 13.90 -7.52
CA ASP A 199 11.16 12.55 -7.31
C ASP A 199 10.01 12.48 -6.29
N ARG A 200 9.76 13.59 -5.54
CA ARG A 200 8.82 13.63 -4.42
C ARG A 200 7.41 14.07 -4.81
N LYS A 201 7.13 14.23 -6.14
CA LYS A 201 5.83 14.75 -6.61
C LYS A 201 4.67 13.87 -6.15
N GLY A 202 4.78 12.55 -6.20
CA GLY A 202 3.78 11.62 -5.66
C GLY A 202 3.49 11.86 -4.19
N CYS A 203 4.55 11.98 -3.37
CA CYS A 203 4.43 12.28 -1.93
C CYS A 203 3.76 13.64 -1.65
N MET A 204 3.91 14.63 -2.56
CA MET A 204 3.27 15.94 -2.42
C MET A 204 1.79 15.94 -2.81
N VAL A 205 1.39 15.05 -3.72
CA VAL A 205 0.01 15.00 -4.22
C VAL A 205 -0.89 14.25 -3.24
N PHE A 206 -0.47 13.10 -2.74
CA PHE A 206 -1.30 12.21 -1.91
C PHE A 206 -1.92 12.88 -0.68
N PRO A 207 -1.25 13.72 0.10
CA PRO A 207 -1.88 14.34 1.26
C PRO A 207 -3.11 15.18 0.92
N LYS A 208 -3.06 15.98 -0.15
CA LYS A 208 -4.20 16.75 -0.61
C LYS A 208 -5.35 15.85 -1.07
N GLN A 209 -5.02 14.71 -1.64
CA GLN A 209 -5.99 13.76 -2.20
C GLN A 209 -6.78 13.00 -1.12
N ILE A 210 -6.35 13.00 0.14
CA ILE A 210 -7.14 12.46 1.26
C ILE A 210 -8.56 13.06 1.28
N ILE A 211 -8.67 14.35 0.98
CA ILE A 211 -9.95 15.08 0.91
C ILE A 211 -10.40 15.29 -0.54
N ALA A 212 -9.48 15.68 -1.44
CA ALA A 212 -9.86 16.02 -2.81
C ALA A 212 -10.37 14.80 -3.62
N SER A 213 -10.01 13.57 -3.22
CA SER A 213 -10.53 12.35 -3.85
C SER A 213 -11.85 11.85 -3.26
N THR A 214 -12.55 12.65 -2.45
CA THR A 214 -13.83 12.28 -1.81
C THR A 214 -14.83 11.62 -2.77
N PRO A 215 -15.14 12.17 -3.98
CA PRO A 215 -16.09 11.51 -4.87
C PRO A 215 -15.63 10.11 -5.32
N TRP A 216 -14.35 9.95 -5.65
CA TRP A 216 -13.80 8.65 -6.05
C TRP A 216 -13.77 7.65 -4.88
N LEU A 217 -13.48 8.10 -3.65
CA LEU A 217 -13.56 7.25 -2.46
C LEU A 217 -15.01 6.82 -2.18
N GLU A 218 -15.99 7.67 -2.46
CA GLU A 218 -17.40 7.35 -2.33
C GLU A 218 -17.85 6.29 -3.34
N GLU A 219 -17.39 6.38 -4.59
CA GLU A 219 -17.61 5.35 -5.62
C GLU A 219 -17.08 3.99 -5.15
N ILE A 220 -15.84 3.92 -4.64
CA ILE A 220 -15.26 2.69 -4.12
C ILE A 220 -16.08 2.16 -2.94
N TRP A 221 -16.40 3.03 -1.98
CA TRP A 221 -17.15 2.66 -0.79
C TRP A 221 -18.52 2.05 -1.12
N ASN A 222 -19.25 2.67 -2.03
CA ASN A 222 -20.55 2.20 -2.49
C ASN A 222 -20.45 0.88 -3.26
N GLY A 223 -19.35 0.61 -3.94
CA GLY A 223 -19.09 -0.64 -4.66
C GLY A 223 -18.65 -1.81 -3.78
N LEU A 224 -18.32 -1.61 -2.50
CA LEU A 224 -17.77 -2.67 -1.64
C LEU A 224 -18.71 -3.86 -1.43
N SER A 225 -20.02 -3.68 -1.58
CA SER A 225 -21.01 -4.76 -1.48
C SER A 225 -20.77 -5.90 -2.47
N ALA A 226 -20.16 -5.60 -3.63
CA ALA A 226 -19.77 -6.63 -4.62
C ALA A 226 -18.70 -7.60 -4.09
N LEU A 227 -18.03 -7.24 -2.98
CA LEU A 227 -16.99 -8.05 -2.34
C LEU A 227 -17.49 -8.77 -1.07
N SER A 228 -18.77 -8.66 -0.68
CA SER A 228 -19.29 -9.21 0.59
C SER A 228 -19.01 -10.69 0.75
N GLY A 229 -19.23 -11.51 -0.28
CA GLY A 229 -19.00 -12.96 -0.25
C GLY A 229 -17.52 -13.39 -0.30
N LYS A 230 -16.56 -12.48 -0.38
CA LYS A 230 -15.14 -12.85 -0.44
C LYS A 230 -14.56 -12.99 0.97
N PRO A 231 -13.72 -14.00 1.27
CA PRO A 231 -12.99 -14.07 2.54
C PRO A 231 -12.12 -12.83 2.79
N LYS A 232 -12.13 -12.31 4.02
CA LYS A 232 -11.38 -11.11 4.39
C LYS A 232 -10.61 -11.29 5.68
N LEU A 233 -9.42 -10.67 5.73
CA LEU A 233 -8.57 -10.58 6.91
C LEU A 233 -8.17 -9.12 7.12
N PHE A 234 -8.34 -8.62 8.33
CA PHE A 234 -7.80 -7.34 8.76
C PHE A 234 -6.63 -7.57 9.71
N VAL A 235 -5.46 -6.99 9.40
CA VAL A 235 -4.30 -7.02 10.30
C VAL A 235 -3.97 -5.59 10.67
N TRP A 236 -4.07 -5.26 11.96
CA TRP A 236 -4.08 -3.86 12.38
C TRP A 236 -3.06 -3.56 13.45
N GLY A 237 -2.17 -2.62 13.17
CA GLY A 237 -1.29 -2.00 14.15
C GLY A 237 -2.07 -0.97 14.97
N MET A 238 -2.26 -1.26 16.27
CA MET A 238 -3.14 -0.47 17.14
C MET A 238 -2.53 0.86 17.61
N LYS A 239 -1.21 1.06 17.38
CA LYS A 239 -0.49 2.33 17.63
C LYS A 239 -0.41 3.23 16.40
N ASP A 240 -1.11 2.87 15.32
CA ASP A 240 -1.18 3.70 14.12
C ASP A 240 -1.78 5.07 14.43
N ILE A 241 -1.05 6.11 14.02
CA ILE A 241 -1.48 7.50 14.18
C ILE A 241 -2.46 7.95 13.10
N ALA A 242 -2.49 7.26 11.95
CA ALA A 242 -3.38 7.55 10.82
C ALA A 242 -4.68 6.73 10.89
N PHE A 243 -4.58 5.41 10.89
CA PHE A 243 -5.72 4.48 10.88
C PHE A 243 -5.82 3.74 12.22
N ARG A 244 -6.63 4.28 13.12
CA ARG A 244 -6.81 3.82 14.50
C ARG A 244 -7.87 2.74 14.62
N ASP A 245 -8.18 2.35 15.83
CA ASP A 245 -9.24 1.39 16.15
C ASP A 245 -10.62 1.76 15.55
N LYS A 246 -10.95 3.03 15.41
CA LYS A 246 -12.20 3.45 14.78
C LYS A 246 -12.30 3.10 13.29
N GLU A 247 -11.17 3.16 12.56
CA GLU A 247 -11.08 2.74 11.16
C GLU A 247 -11.21 1.23 11.05
N LEU A 248 -10.55 0.46 11.91
CA LEU A 248 -10.73 -0.99 11.99
C LEU A 248 -12.18 -1.37 12.31
N LYS A 249 -12.78 -0.76 13.33
CA LYS A 249 -14.20 -0.97 13.69
C LYS A 249 -15.16 -0.63 12.55
N ARG A 250 -14.81 0.33 11.70
CA ARG A 250 -15.62 0.63 10.49
C ARG A 250 -15.54 -0.52 9.50
N TRP A 251 -14.36 -1.07 9.26
CA TRP A 251 -14.19 -2.26 8.42
C TRP A 251 -14.95 -3.47 8.98
N GLU A 252 -14.86 -3.71 10.29
CA GLU A 252 -15.56 -4.83 10.96
C GLU A 252 -17.09 -4.70 10.90
N ARG A 253 -17.62 -3.48 10.98
CA ARG A 253 -19.06 -3.26 10.74
C ARG A 253 -19.48 -3.44 9.30
N THR A 254 -18.59 -3.13 8.35
CA THR A 254 -18.87 -3.29 6.93
C THR A 254 -18.80 -4.75 6.50
N PHE A 255 -17.89 -5.51 7.10
CA PHE A 255 -17.67 -6.94 6.80
C PHE A 255 -17.59 -7.72 8.12
N PRO A 256 -18.74 -8.00 8.77
CA PRO A 256 -18.76 -8.64 10.08
C PRO A 256 -18.22 -10.06 10.07
N GLU A 257 -18.19 -10.73 8.91
CA GLU A 257 -17.62 -12.05 8.70
C GLU A 257 -16.08 -12.05 8.62
N ALA A 258 -15.46 -10.89 8.49
CA ALA A 258 -14.01 -10.78 8.38
C ALA A 258 -13.29 -11.13 9.69
N ARG A 259 -12.11 -11.71 9.56
CA ARG A 259 -11.22 -11.94 10.71
C ARG A 259 -10.38 -10.70 10.98
N SER A 260 -10.17 -10.40 12.25
CA SER A 260 -9.31 -9.29 12.68
C SER A 260 -8.18 -9.77 13.57
N VAL A 261 -6.97 -9.30 13.28
CA VAL A 261 -5.78 -9.48 14.11
C VAL A 261 -5.30 -8.11 14.57
N ARG A 262 -5.39 -7.83 15.88
CA ARG A 262 -4.96 -6.58 16.50
C ARG A 262 -3.58 -6.73 17.09
N LEU A 263 -2.64 -5.87 16.68
CA LEU A 263 -1.25 -5.87 17.13
C LEU A 263 -1.02 -4.65 18.04
N GLY A 264 -1.15 -4.84 19.34
CA GLY A 264 -1.27 -3.79 20.35
C GLY A 264 -0.11 -2.78 20.41
N SER A 265 1.13 -3.19 20.11
CA SER A 265 2.33 -2.35 20.16
C SER A 265 2.78 -1.82 18.80
N VAL A 266 2.15 -2.24 17.71
CA VAL A 266 2.55 -1.98 16.32
C VAL A 266 1.87 -0.72 15.79
N GLY A 267 2.59 0.09 15.02
CA GLY A 267 2.10 1.30 14.36
C GLY A 267 1.58 1.04 12.95
N HIS A 268 1.79 2.02 12.09
CA HIS A 268 1.27 2.05 10.73
C HIS A 268 1.89 1.01 9.79
N PHE A 269 3.16 0.70 9.98
CA PHE A 269 3.92 -0.19 9.10
C PHE A 269 4.06 -1.59 9.70
N VAL A 270 2.92 -2.31 9.78
CA VAL A 270 2.84 -3.68 10.30
C VAL A 270 3.88 -4.59 9.65
N GLN A 271 4.13 -4.41 8.36
CA GLN A 271 5.07 -5.19 7.57
C GLN A 271 6.52 -5.06 8.07
N GLU A 272 6.87 -3.89 8.60
CA GLU A 272 8.21 -3.62 9.17
C GLU A 272 8.30 -3.98 10.65
N GLU A 273 7.27 -3.61 11.43
CA GLU A 273 7.31 -3.75 12.88
C GLU A 273 7.04 -5.18 13.36
N ALA A 274 6.19 -5.91 12.64
CA ALA A 274 5.75 -7.24 13.03
C ALA A 274 5.67 -8.21 11.84
N PRO A 275 6.74 -8.37 11.02
CA PRO A 275 6.71 -9.19 9.80
C PRO A 275 6.33 -10.66 10.08
N ASN A 276 6.76 -11.21 11.23
CA ASN A 276 6.42 -12.57 11.62
C ASN A 276 4.95 -12.74 11.97
N ALA A 277 4.36 -11.77 12.70
CA ALA A 277 2.95 -11.81 13.08
C ALA A 277 2.05 -11.63 11.85
N LEU A 278 2.39 -10.70 10.94
CA LEU A 278 1.69 -10.51 9.68
C LEU A 278 1.73 -11.80 8.84
N ALA A 279 2.91 -12.34 8.61
CA ALA A 279 3.05 -13.55 7.80
C ALA A 279 2.29 -14.74 8.40
N LYS A 280 2.34 -14.94 9.72
CA LYS A 280 1.57 -15.98 10.40
C LYS A 280 0.08 -15.80 10.18
N ALA A 281 -0.45 -14.58 10.36
CA ALA A 281 -1.87 -14.29 10.15
C ALA A 281 -2.30 -14.56 8.70
N VAL A 282 -1.50 -14.11 7.73
CA VAL A 282 -1.75 -14.31 6.29
C VAL A 282 -1.71 -15.80 5.94
N ILE A 283 -0.67 -16.54 6.34
CA ILE A 283 -0.53 -17.97 6.03
C ILE A 283 -1.70 -18.79 6.61
N LEU A 284 -2.09 -18.53 7.87
CA LEU A 284 -3.24 -19.22 8.49
C LEU A 284 -4.54 -18.89 7.77
N PHE A 285 -4.75 -17.65 7.37
CA PHE A 285 -5.93 -17.22 6.64
C PHE A 285 -6.00 -17.89 5.26
N LEU A 286 -4.89 -17.90 4.50
CA LEU A 286 -4.82 -18.57 3.20
C LEU A 286 -5.09 -20.06 3.32
N ALA A 287 -4.45 -20.76 4.25
CA ALA A 287 -4.64 -22.21 4.45
C ALA A 287 -6.10 -22.59 4.76
N GLN A 288 -6.84 -21.72 5.47
CA GLN A 288 -8.24 -21.95 5.81
C GLN A 288 -9.21 -21.65 4.66
N THR A 289 -8.80 -20.77 3.73
CA THR A 289 -9.64 -20.33 2.61
C THR A 289 -9.25 -20.94 1.27
N ASP A 290 -8.12 -21.65 1.19
CA ASP A 290 -7.75 -22.48 0.02
C ASP A 290 -8.55 -23.79 -0.05
N GLN A 291 -9.15 -24.21 1.07
CA GLN A 291 -9.94 -25.45 1.17
C GLN A 291 -11.45 -25.23 0.96
N ALA A 292 -11.90 -23.99 0.88
CA ALA A 292 -13.28 -23.58 0.66
C ALA A 292 -13.51 -23.16 -0.80
#